data_a5de0f8f9480367e7e28b88240f707a2
#
_entry.id   a5de0f8f9480367e7e28b88240f707a2
#
_cell.length_a   1.000
_cell.length_b   1.000
_cell.length_c   1.000
_cell.angle_alpha   90.00
_cell.angle_beta   90.00
_cell.angle_gamma   90.00
#
_symmetry.space_group_name_H-M   'P 1'
#
loop_
_entity.id
_entity.type
_entity.pdbx_description
1 polymer ?
#
loop_
_entity_poly.entity_id
_entity_poly.type
_entity_poly.pdbx_seq_one_letter_code
_entity_poly.pdbx_strand_id
1 'polypeptide(L)'
;FPVRTLLSDVEVARFTAQRFKFPGVEIRARLFRQYPYGELGSHVIGYIGRVSQRDREKLIAELDDDRSSGDSTQRRNINLLGTPYVGKIGLEQSYEYALRGAPGFEQVEITAGGRAIRTLATSSSTPGNNLVLSIDIKLQRLVEELYGKRRGAFVAIEPETGDILAFVSKPNFNPNDFVEGIDPSTWKALNESLEKPLY
;
A
#
# COMPACT_ATOMS: atom_id res chain seq x y z
N PHE A 1 -1.85 1.00 -20.41
CA PHE A 1 -0.99 1.97 -19.71
C PHE A 1 -1.87 3.06 -19.08
N PRO A 2 -1.73 3.38 -17.78
CA PRO A 2 -2.48 4.46 -17.17
C PRO A 2 -2.01 5.80 -17.72
N VAL A 3 -2.94 6.56 -18.29
CA VAL A 3 -2.69 7.91 -18.81
C VAL A 3 -2.82 8.94 -17.68
N ARG A 4 -3.82 8.75 -16.82
CA ARG A 4 -4.08 9.59 -15.66
C ARG A 4 -4.73 8.78 -14.54
N THR A 5 -4.36 9.06 -13.32
CA THR A 5 -4.91 8.49 -12.10
C THR A 5 -5.70 9.56 -11.32
N LEU A 6 -6.52 9.13 -10.34
CA LEU A 6 -7.29 9.99 -9.44
C LEU A 6 -8.16 11.02 -10.18
N LEU A 7 -9.05 10.54 -11.06
CA LEU A 7 -10.03 11.39 -11.71
C LEU A 7 -11.11 11.80 -10.70
N SER A 8 -11.46 13.09 -10.73
CA SER A 8 -12.64 13.59 -10.01
C SER A 8 -13.92 13.15 -10.71
N ASP A 9 -15.05 13.13 -9.99
CA ASP A 9 -16.36 12.76 -10.55
C ASP A 9 -16.74 13.63 -11.76
N VAL A 10 -16.36 14.92 -11.73
CA VAL A 10 -16.58 15.86 -12.84
C VAL A 10 -15.75 15.47 -14.07
N GLU A 11 -14.50 15.04 -13.88
CA GLU A 11 -13.63 14.60 -14.97
C GLU A 11 -14.11 13.25 -15.55
N VAL A 12 -14.57 12.34 -14.69
CA VAL A 12 -15.20 11.07 -15.10
C VAL A 12 -16.44 11.35 -15.95
N ALA A 13 -17.35 12.22 -15.50
CA ALA A 13 -18.55 12.58 -16.22
C ALA A 13 -18.23 13.23 -17.58
N ARG A 14 -17.29 14.17 -17.59
CA ARG A 14 -16.85 14.87 -18.82
C ARG A 14 -16.22 13.91 -19.83
N PHE A 15 -15.35 13.00 -19.37
CA PHE A 15 -14.75 11.99 -20.24
C PHE A 15 -15.82 11.05 -20.79
N THR A 16 -16.72 10.55 -19.93
CA THR A 16 -17.77 9.61 -20.32
C THR A 16 -18.68 10.21 -21.41
N ALA A 17 -19.04 11.48 -21.29
CA ALA A 17 -19.84 12.20 -22.30
C ALA A 17 -19.10 12.33 -23.65
N GLN A 18 -17.78 12.30 -23.66
CA GLN A 18 -16.97 12.46 -24.86
C GLN A 18 -16.19 11.20 -25.25
N ARG A 19 -16.50 10.05 -24.64
CA ARG A 19 -15.77 8.78 -24.83
C ARG A 19 -15.62 8.39 -26.31
N PHE A 20 -16.62 8.72 -27.14
CA PHE A 20 -16.59 8.43 -28.57
C PHE A 20 -15.41 9.08 -29.32
N LYS A 21 -14.82 10.16 -28.79
CA LYS A 21 -13.64 10.85 -29.35
C LYS A 21 -12.32 10.14 -29.03
N PHE A 22 -12.33 9.22 -28.08
CA PHE A 22 -11.12 8.57 -27.55
C PHE A 22 -11.21 7.04 -27.65
N PRO A 23 -11.17 6.47 -28.87
CA PRO A 23 -11.22 5.02 -29.04
C PRO A 23 -10.00 4.36 -28.37
N GLY A 24 -10.24 3.30 -27.62
CA GLY A 24 -9.18 2.57 -26.90
C GLY A 24 -8.82 3.14 -25.51
N VAL A 25 -9.46 4.23 -25.09
CA VAL A 25 -9.29 4.76 -23.72
C VAL A 25 -10.50 4.37 -22.87
N GLU A 26 -10.22 3.86 -21.66
CA GLU A 26 -11.25 3.43 -20.71
C GLU A 26 -10.98 4.01 -19.33
N ILE A 27 -12.06 4.29 -18.59
CA ILE A 27 -11.98 4.56 -17.15
C ILE A 27 -12.14 3.23 -16.44
N ARG A 28 -11.21 2.92 -15.55
CA ARG A 28 -11.28 1.75 -14.67
C ARG A 28 -11.20 2.19 -13.22
N ALA A 29 -12.14 1.75 -12.41
CA ALA A 29 -12.06 1.91 -10.97
C ALA A 29 -10.93 1.03 -10.42
N ARG A 30 -10.09 1.59 -9.56
CA ARG A 30 -9.04 0.88 -8.83
C ARG A 30 -9.10 1.29 -7.37
N LEU A 31 -8.83 0.34 -6.50
CA LEU A 31 -8.65 0.62 -5.07
C LEU A 31 -7.22 1.12 -4.85
N PHE A 32 -7.11 2.22 -4.12
CA PHE A 32 -5.84 2.76 -3.65
C PHE A 32 -5.79 2.68 -2.13
N ARG A 33 -4.60 2.46 -1.59
CA ARG A 33 -4.37 2.59 -0.15
C ARG A 33 -4.57 4.05 0.25
N GLN A 34 -5.29 4.27 1.32
CA GLN A 34 -5.50 5.59 1.90
C GLN A 34 -5.14 5.56 3.38
N TYR A 35 -4.42 6.57 3.82
CA TYR A 35 -4.06 6.78 5.21
C TYR A 35 -4.84 7.99 5.75
N PRO A 36 -6.03 7.78 6.35
CA PRO A 36 -6.95 8.87 6.68
C PRO A 36 -6.40 9.84 7.72
N TYR A 37 -5.48 9.37 8.56
CA TYR A 37 -4.85 10.17 9.61
C TYR A 37 -3.56 10.87 9.17
N GLY A 38 -3.20 10.76 7.88
CA GLY A 38 -2.01 11.41 7.33
C GLY A 38 -0.74 10.98 8.06
N GLU A 39 -0.05 11.94 8.64
CA GLU A 39 1.23 11.72 9.33
C GLU A 39 1.13 10.97 10.66
N LEU A 40 -0.07 10.90 11.26
CA LEU A 40 -0.27 10.30 12.58
C LEU A 40 0.07 8.82 12.57
N GLY A 41 1.01 8.40 13.42
CA GLY A 41 1.45 7.02 13.54
C GLY A 41 2.18 6.47 12.31
N SER A 42 2.73 7.34 11.44
CA SER A 42 3.34 6.95 10.17
C SER A 42 4.46 5.92 10.32
N HIS A 43 5.28 5.98 11.36
CA HIS A 43 6.35 5.02 11.60
C HIS A 43 5.84 3.64 12.05
N VAL A 44 4.69 3.59 12.71
CA VAL A 44 4.04 2.32 13.07
C VAL A 44 3.39 1.68 11.85
N ILE A 45 2.53 2.45 11.19
CA ILE A 45 1.77 1.97 10.03
C ILE A 45 2.71 1.68 8.85
N GLY A 46 3.63 2.56 8.59
CA GLY A 46 4.48 2.50 7.41
C GLY A 46 3.77 3.01 6.16
N TYR A 47 4.27 2.61 5.00
CA TYR A 47 3.69 2.96 3.72
C TYR A 47 3.87 1.85 2.69
N ILE A 48 3.04 1.86 1.66
CA ILE A 48 3.20 1.03 0.47
C ILE A 48 3.93 1.81 -0.63
N GLY A 49 4.71 1.10 -1.41
CA GLY A 49 5.39 1.66 -2.57
C GLY A 49 5.39 0.71 -3.74
N ARG A 50 5.77 1.17 -4.93
CA ARG A 50 5.87 0.31 -6.11
C ARG A 50 6.89 -0.81 -5.88
N VAL A 51 6.55 -2.01 -6.38
CA VAL A 51 7.42 -3.18 -6.32
C VAL A 51 8.69 -2.91 -7.13
N SER A 52 9.84 -2.87 -6.46
CA SER A 52 11.16 -2.79 -7.07
C SER A 52 11.70 -4.18 -7.42
N GLN A 53 12.79 -4.25 -8.20
CA GLN A 53 13.48 -5.50 -8.50
C GLN A 53 13.93 -6.21 -7.21
N ARG A 54 14.45 -5.46 -6.25
CA ARG A 54 14.90 -5.99 -4.95
C ARG A 54 13.75 -6.57 -4.11
N ASP A 55 12.57 -5.95 -4.17
CA ASP A 55 11.38 -6.50 -3.48
C ASP A 55 10.95 -7.82 -4.11
N ARG A 56 11.01 -7.94 -5.45
CA ARG A 56 10.70 -9.19 -6.16
C ARG A 56 11.65 -10.32 -5.76
N GLU A 57 12.93 -10.03 -5.70
CA GLU A 57 13.94 -11.01 -5.28
C GLU A 57 13.71 -11.51 -3.85
N LYS A 58 13.39 -10.59 -2.92
CA LYS A 58 13.04 -10.95 -1.54
C LYS A 58 11.79 -11.82 -1.48
N LEU A 59 10.72 -11.41 -2.14
CA LEU A 59 9.45 -12.16 -2.16
C LEU A 59 9.60 -13.55 -2.80
N ILE A 60 10.45 -13.69 -3.81
CA ILE A 60 10.75 -14.99 -4.44
C ILE A 60 11.55 -15.86 -3.46
N ALA A 61 12.55 -15.30 -2.79
CA ALA A 61 13.37 -16.04 -1.81
C ALA A 61 12.52 -16.54 -0.62
N GLU A 62 11.59 -15.71 -0.13
CA GLU A 62 10.64 -16.11 0.92
C GLU A 62 9.71 -17.25 0.47
N LEU A 63 9.29 -17.24 -0.81
CA LEU A 63 8.47 -18.33 -1.37
C LEU A 63 9.25 -19.65 -1.49
N ASP A 64 10.53 -19.60 -1.80
CA ASP A 64 11.37 -20.78 -1.93
C ASP A 64 11.71 -21.39 -0.55
N ASP A 65 11.87 -20.57 0.47
CA ASP A 65 12.08 -21.01 1.86
C ASP A 65 10.80 -21.68 2.41
N ASP A 66 9.62 -21.12 2.19
CA ASP A 66 8.33 -21.73 2.56
C ASP A 66 8.10 -23.10 1.88
N ARG A 67 8.60 -23.29 0.64
CA ARG A 67 8.54 -24.58 -0.05
C ARG A 67 9.42 -25.64 0.58
N SER A 68 10.55 -25.25 1.15
CA SER A 68 11.51 -26.16 1.80
C SER A 68 11.05 -26.59 3.20
N SER A 69 10.24 -25.79 3.88
CA SER A 69 9.77 -26.05 5.25
C SER A 69 8.60 -27.04 5.36
N GLY A 70 8.00 -27.45 4.23
CA GLY A 70 6.98 -28.52 4.20
C GLY A 70 5.61 -28.18 4.82
N ASP A 71 5.45 -26.96 5.33
CA ASP A 71 4.17 -26.49 5.87
C ASP A 71 3.27 -26.01 4.74
N SER A 72 2.46 -26.97 4.23
CA SER A 72 1.53 -26.75 3.13
C SER A 72 0.32 -25.86 3.47
N THR A 73 0.19 -25.41 4.72
CA THR A 73 -1.03 -24.75 5.22
C THR A 73 -1.06 -23.25 4.89
N GLN A 74 0.07 -22.66 4.49
CA GLN A 74 0.14 -21.26 4.10
C GLN A 74 0.87 -21.08 2.77
N ARG A 75 0.38 -21.71 1.71
CA ARG A 75 0.84 -21.35 0.37
C ARG A 75 0.50 -19.89 0.13
N ARG A 76 1.45 -19.03 0.42
CA ARG A 76 1.44 -17.63 0.06
C ARG A 76 1.46 -17.55 -1.47
N ASN A 77 0.29 -17.63 -2.08
CA ASN A 77 0.13 -17.34 -3.50
C ASN A 77 0.37 -15.84 -3.71
N ILE A 78 1.63 -15.43 -3.55
CA ILE A 78 2.05 -14.08 -3.89
C ILE A 78 2.05 -14.00 -5.41
N ASN A 79 0.90 -13.64 -5.97
CA ASN A 79 0.81 -13.37 -7.39
C ASN A 79 1.48 -12.02 -7.67
N LEU A 80 2.81 -12.04 -7.82
CA LEU A 80 3.63 -10.88 -8.10
C LEU A 80 3.26 -10.19 -9.42
N LEU A 81 2.61 -10.91 -10.34
CA LEU A 81 2.20 -10.39 -11.64
C LEU A 81 1.02 -9.42 -11.54
N GLY A 82 0.19 -9.56 -10.49
CA GLY A 82 -1.02 -8.75 -10.31
C GLY A 82 -0.86 -7.57 -9.34
N THR A 83 0.26 -7.47 -8.61
CA THR A 83 0.39 -6.49 -7.53
C THR A 83 1.49 -5.47 -7.83
N PRO A 84 1.11 -4.22 -8.15
CA PRO A 84 2.08 -3.18 -8.44
C PRO A 84 2.72 -2.55 -7.19
N TYR A 85 2.19 -2.81 -5.99
CA TYR A 85 2.60 -2.21 -4.72
C TYR A 85 2.95 -3.26 -3.67
N VAL A 86 3.80 -2.87 -2.72
CA VAL A 86 4.25 -3.68 -1.58
C VAL A 86 4.49 -2.78 -0.37
N GLY A 87 4.26 -3.28 0.83
CA GLY A 87 4.64 -2.61 2.07
C GLY A 87 6.15 -2.42 2.17
N LYS A 88 6.60 -1.22 2.48
CA LYS A 88 8.03 -0.87 2.51
C LYS A 88 8.60 -0.86 3.91
N ILE A 89 7.86 -0.37 4.86
CA ILE A 89 8.22 -0.30 6.28
C ILE A 89 7.00 -0.52 7.17
N GLY A 90 7.22 -0.67 8.47
CA GLY A 90 6.20 -0.75 9.50
C GLY A 90 5.26 -1.94 9.36
N LEU A 91 4.02 -1.78 9.81
CA LEU A 91 2.99 -2.81 9.74
C LEU A 91 2.63 -3.20 8.31
N GLU A 92 2.67 -2.26 7.37
CA GLU A 92 2.45 -2.54 5.94
C GLU A 92 3.45 -3.57 5.41
N GLN A 93 4.72 -3.52 5.85
CA GLN A 93 5.72 -4.49 5.48
C GLN A 93 5.59 -5.79 6.28
N SER A 94 5.47 -5.70 7.60
CA SER A 94 5.49 -6.87 8.49
C SER A 94 4.27 -7.76 8.28
N TYR A 95 3.13 -7.19 7.94
CA TYR A 95 1.87 -7.90 7.72
C TYR A 95 1.42 -7.88 6.26
N GLU A 96 2.35 -7.67 5.33
CA GLU A 96 2.10 -7.59 3.89
C GLU A 96 1.20 -8.73 3.39
N TYR A 97 1.50 -9.98 3.76
CA TYR A 97 0.76 -11.16 3.31
C TYR A 97 -0.70 -11.18 3.82
N ALA A 98 -0.94 -10.64 5.03
CA ALA A 98 -2.28 -10.57 5.62
C ALA A 98 -3.10 -9.43 5.00
N LEU A 99 -2.46 -8.30 4.74
CA LEU A 99 -3.10 -7.08 4.26
C LEU A 99 -3.37 -7.09 2.75
N ARG A 100 -2.58 -7.83 1.97
CA ARG A 100 -2.62 -7.84 0.50
C ARG A 100 -3.89 -8.46 -0.06
N GLY A 101 -4.41 -9.54 0.54
CA GLY A 101 -5.45 -10.37 -0.05
C GLY A 101 -4.98 -11.14 -1.28
N ALA A 102 -5.92 -11.61 -2.09
CA ALA A 102 -5.65 -12.33 -3.33
C ALA A 102 -6.22 -11.57 -4.54
N PRO A 103 -5.41 -11.32 -5.58
CA PRO A 103 -5.91 -10.68 -6.79
C PRO A 103 -6.87 -11.61 -7.54
N GLY A 104 -7.93 -11.03 -8.09
CA GLY A 104 -8.77 -11.70 -9.05
C GLY A 104 -8.11 -11.75 -10.42
N PHE A 105 -8.64 -12.58 -11.31
CA PHE A 105 -8.23 -12.63 -12.70
C PHE A 105 -9.43 -12.74 -13.64
N GLU A 106 -9.27 -12.25 -14.83
CA GLU A 106 -10.21 -12.35 -15.91
C GLU A 106 -9.49 -12.97 -17.13
N GLN A 107 -9.98 -14.12 -17.58
CA GLN A 107 -9.50 -14.78 -18.77
C GLN A 107 -10.32 -14.30 -19.96
N VAL A 108 -9.68 -13.66 -20.93
CA VAL A 108 -10.33 -13.06 -22.09
C VAL A 108 -9.82 -13.74 -23.35
N GLU A 109 -10.74 -14.14 -24.23
CA GLU A 109 -10.41 -14.56 -25.59
C GLU A 109 -10.11 -13.33 -26.44
N ILE A 110 -8.97 -13.34 -27.13
CA ILE A 110 -8.54 -12.22 -27.98
C ILE A 110 -8.41 -12.67 -29.44
N THR A 111 -8.66 -11.75 -30.38
CA THR A 111 -8.32 -11.94 -31.81
C THR A 111 -6.81 -11.92 -32.00
N ALA A 112 -6.32 -12.36 -33.17
CA ALA A 112 -4.93 -12.22 -33.58
C ALA A 112 -4.44 -10.73 -33.58
N GLY A 113 -5.35 -9.77 -33.68
CA GLY A 113 -5.07 -8.34 -33.59
C GLY A 113 -5.17 -7.76 -32.16
N GLY A 114 -5.29 -8.63 -31.11
CA GLY A 114 -5.32 -8.20 -29.71
C GLY A 114 -6.65 -7.62 -29.21
N ARG A 115 -7.75 -7.68 -30.01
CA ARG A 115 -9.07 -7.22 -29.57
C ARG A 115 -9.76 -8.30 -28.74
N ALA A 116 -10.24 -7.94 -27.55
CA ALA A 116 -11.05 -8.83 -26.72
C ALA A 116 -12.36 -9.19 -27.44
N ILE A 117 -12.69 -10.50 -27.47
CA ILE A 117 -13.93 -11.05 -28.05
C ILE A 117 -14.94 -11.31 -26.95
N ARG A 118 -14.54 -12.10 -25.96
CA ARG A 118 -15.39 -12.48 -24.83
C ARG A 118 -14.56 -12.87 -23.62
N THR A 119 -15.18 -12.76 -22.45
CA THR A 119 -14.64 -13.29 -21.20
C THR A 119 -14.96 -14.75 -21.09
N LEU A 120 -13.94 -15.59 -20.86
CA LEU A 120 -14.04 -17.04 -20.72
C LEU A 120 -14.25 -17.45 -19.27
N ALA A 121 -13.53 -16.79 -18.35
CA ALA A 121 -13.62 -17.05 -16.92
C ALA A 121 -13.29 -15.79 -16.13
N THR A 122 -13.90 -15.62 -14.97
CA THR A 122 -13.62 -14.54 -14.02
C THR A 122 -13.50 -15.13 -12.64
N SER A 123 -12.44 -14.79 -11.93
CA SER A 123 -12.27 -15.04 -10.51
C SER A 123 -12.22 -13.70 -9.77
N SER A 124 -13.11 -13.55 -8.80
CA SER A 124 -13.15 -12.31 -8.00
C SER A 124 -11.92 -12.18 -7.10
N SER A 125 -11.47 -10.96 -6.86
CA SER A 125 -10.44 -10.69 -5.86
C SER A 125 -10.98 -10.94 -4.45
N THR A 126 -10.11 -11.42 -3.57
CA THR A 126 -10.41 -11.56 -2.14
C THR A 126 -9.68 -10.44 -1.40
N PRO A 127 -10.39 -9.60 -0.61
CA PRO A 127 -9.74 -8.56 0.18
C PRO A 127 -8.79 -9.15 1.22
N GLY A 128 -7.79 -8.38 1.62
CA GLY A 128 -6.91 -8.75 2.72
C GLY A 128 -7.62 -8.69 4.08
N ASN A 129 -6.93 -9.17 5.09
CA ASN A 129 -7.43 -9.19 6.47
C ASN A 129 -7.35 -7.79 7.10
N ASN A 130 -8.17 -7.55 8.11
CA ASN A 130 -8.07 -6.38 8.96
C ASN A 130 -7.08 -6.66 10.09
N LEU A 131 -6.27 -5.65 10.43
CA LEU A 131 -5.43 -5.68 11.62
C LEU A 131 -6.06 -4.78 12.69
N VAL A 132 -6.25 -5.34 13.89
CA VAL A 132 -6.67 -4.59 15.07
C VAL A 132 -5.44 -4.37 15.92
N LEU A 133 -5.13 -3.10 16.17
CA LEU A 133 -3.95 -2.70 16.93
C LEU A 133 -4.35 -2.32 18.35
N SER A 134 -3.44 -2.50 19.30
CA SER A 134 -3.58 -2.01 20.68
C SER A 134 -3.37 -0.50 20.81
N ILE A 135 -2.94 0.17 19.73
CA ILE A 135 -2.69 1.62 19.71
C ILE A 135 -3.97 2.41 20.01
N ASP A 136 -3.94 3.22 21.08
CA ASP A 136 -4.96 4.23 21.31
C ASP A 136 -4.68 5.46 20.46
N ILE A 137 -5.51 5.65 19.43
CA ILE A 137 -5.33 6.76 18.47
C ILE A 137 -5.46 8.15 19.11
N LYS A 138 -6.20 8.26 20.22
CA LYS A 138 -6.33 9.53 20.95
C LYS A 138 -5.05 9.84 21.71
N LEU A 139 -4.49 8.84 22.39
CA LEU A 139 -3.21 8.98 23.09
C LEU A 139 -2.08 9.26 22.08
N GLN A 140 -2.02 8.51 20.98
CA GLN A 140 -1.07 8.73 19.90
C GLN A 140 -1.10 10.18 19.41
N ARG A 141 -2.28 10.70 19.11
CA ARG A 141 -2.48 12.08 18.64
C ARG A 141 -2.04 13.09 19.68
N LEU A 142 -2.47 12.93 20.93
CA LEU A 142 -2.10 13.84 22.02
C LEU A 142 -0.58 13.94 22.16
N VAL A 143 0.10 12.80 22.16
CA VAL A 143 1.56 12.78 22.30
C VAL A 143 2.23 13.44 21.10
N GLU A 144 1.79 13.15 19.88
CA GLU A 144 2.37 13.80 18.67
C GLU A 144 2.15 15.31 18.65
N GLU A 145 0.99 15.79 19.11
CA GLU A 145 0.70 17.22 19.26
C GLU A 145 1.59 17.88 20.31
N LEU A 146 1.82 17.22 21.45
CA LEU A 146 2.70 17.72 22.51
C LEU A 146 4.17 17.79 22.07
N TYR A 147 4.62 16.87 21.20
CA TYR A 147 5.95 16.96 20.61
C TYR A 147 6.07 18.17 19.68
N GLY A 148 5.03 18.48 18.92
CA GLY A 148 5.03 19.57 17.95
C GLY A 148 6.20 19.41 16.95
N LYS A 149 7.11 20.38 16.94
CA LYS A 149 8.32 20.37 16.08
C LYS A 149 9.56 19.75 16.75
N ARG A 150 9.45 19.27 17.98
CA ARG A 150 10.57 18.65 18.68
C ARG A 150 10.86 17.27 18.15
N ARG A 151 12.12 16.88 18.13
CA ARG A 151 12.56 15.53 17.79
C ARG A 151 12.50 14.61 19.01
N GLY A 152 12.19 13.37 18.80
CA GLY A 152 12.22 12.38 19.86
C GLY A 152 11.31 11.19 19.59
N ALA A 153 11.34 10.24 20.49
CA ALA A 153 10.48 9.06 20.46
C ALA A 153 9.75 8.92 21.80
N PHE A 154 8.57 8.34 21.72
CA PHE A 154 7.76 8.00 22.91
C PHE A 154 7.10 6.66 22.68
N VAL A 155 7.16 5.81 23.69
CA VAL A 155 6.47 4.51 23.72
C VAL A 155 5.71 4.39 25.02
N ALA A 156 4.41 4.12 24.94
CA ALA A 156 3.57 3.77 26.07
C ALA A 156 3.20 2.28 25.97
N ILE A 157 3.48 1.53 27.03
CA ILE A 157 3.23 0.09 27.12
C ILE A 157 2.37 -0.19 28.34
N GLU A 158 1.33 -1.00 28.18
CA GLU A 158 0.58 -1.57 29.29
C GLU A 158 1.41 -2.69 29.92
N PRO A 159 1.86 -2.56 31.17
CA PRO A 159 2.81 -3.51 31.76
C PRO A 159 2.21 -4.89 32.02
N GLU A 160 0.90 -5.01 32.20
CA GLU A 160 0.24 -6.29 32.49
C GLU A 160 0.08 -7.15 31.24
N THR A 161 -0.23 -6.53 30.08
CA THR A 161 -0.52 -7.22 28.82
C THR A 161 0.64 -7.17 27.84
N GLY A 162 1.51 -6.17 27.95
CA GLY A 162 2.56 -5.86 26.98
C GLY A 162 2.05 -5.08 25.76
N ASP A 163 0.79 -4.64 25.78
CA ASP A 163 0.21 -3.89 24.69
C ASP A 163 0.87 -2.53 24.51
N ILE A 164 1.17 -2.18 23.26
CA ILE A 164 1.68 -0.86 22.91
C ILE A 164 0.50 0.08 22.68
N LEU A 165 0.30 1.01 23.59
CA LEU A 165 -0.80 1.98 23.55
C LEU A 165 -0.49 3.19 22.69
N ALA A 166 0.78 3.60 22.62
CA ALA A 166 1.26 4.66 21.73
C ALA A 166 2.71 4.41 21.34
N PHE A 167 3.04 4.75 20.09
CA PHE A 167 4.39 4.64 19.56
C PHE A 167 4.64 5.85 18.64
N VAL A 168 5.36 6.82 19.13
CA VAL A 168 5.63 8.09 18.44
C VAL A 168 7.10 8.19 18.09
N SER A 169 7.39 8.56 16.85
CA SER A 169 8.71 8.99 16.40
C SER A 169 8.56 10.29 15.64
N LYS A 170 9.38 11.28 15.95
CA LYS A 170 9.38 12.61 15.31
C LYS A 170 10.76 12.95 14.80
N PRO A 171 10.86 13.55 13.60
CA PRO A 171 9.76 13.98 12.73
C PRO A 171 9.07 12.83 12.03
N ASN A 172 7.79 12.97 11.75
CA ASN A 172 6.99 12.03 10.97
C ASN A 172 6.98 12.40 9.48
N PHE A 173 6.31 11.59 8.68
CA PHE A 173 6.10 11.77 7.25
C PHE A 173 4.67 11.42 6.88
N ASN A 174 4.19 11.85 5.71
CA ASN A 174 2.87 11.50 5.23
C ASN A 174 2.93 10.22 4.36
N PRO A 175 2.38 9.07 4.80
CA PRO A 175 2.37 7.85 4.01
C PRO A 175 1.63 7.96 2.67
N ASN A 176 0.67 8.89 2.55
CA ASN A 176 -0.07 9.09 1.31
C ASN A 176 0.81 9.57 0.16
N ASP A 177 1.92 10.26 0.45
CA ASP A 177 2.85 10.76 -0.57
C ASP A 177 3.52 9.63 -1.37
N PHE A 178 3.52 8.40 -0.84
CA PHE A 178 4.16 7.23 -1.46
C PHE A 178 3.21 6.38 -2.30
N VAL A 179 1.90 6.49 -2.10
CA VAL A 179 0.89 5.57 -2.66
C VAL A 179 0.90 5.54 -4.19
N GLU A 180 1.05 6.68 -4.85
CA GLU A 180 1.12 6.75 -6.32
C GLU A 180 2.54 6.90 -6.87
N GLY A 181 3.50 6.97 -5.99
CA GLY A 181 4.89 7.31 -6.26
C GLY A 181 5.18 8.71 -5.76
N ILE A 182 6.21 8.82 -4.95
CA ILE A 182 6.62 10.10 -4.34
C ILE A 182 7.23 11.02 -5.39
N ASP A 183 6.89 12.30 -5.30
CA ASP A 183 7.52 13.34 -6.10
C ASP A 183 9.02 13.43 -5.81
N PRO A 184 9.90 13.56 -6.85
CA PRO A 184 11.35 13.63 -6.66
C PRO A 184 11.81 14.71 -5.70
N SER A 185 11.16 15.86 -5.67
CA SER A 185 11.50 16.96 -4.75
C SER A 185 11.16 16.62 -3.31
N THR A 186 9.99 16.03 -3.06
CA THR A 186 9.56 15.55 -1.74
C THR A 186 10.45 14.40 -1.26
N TRP A 187 10.76 13.43 -2.15
CA TRP A 187 11.69 12.34 -1.82
C TRP A 187 13.05 12.88 -1.41
N LYS A 188 13.61 13.82 -2.18
CA LYS A 188 14.88 14.45 -1.87
C LYS A 188 14.85 15.15 -0.52
N ALA A 189 13.79 15.93 -0.25
CA ALA A 189 13.62 16.63 1.02
C ALA A 189 13.57 15.67 2.21
N LEU A 190 12.86 14.53 2.11
CA LEU A 190 12.78 13.54 3.18
C LEU A 190 14.09 12.77 3.36
N ASN A 191 14.75 12.37 2.27
CA ASN A 191 15.93 11.52 2.30
C ASN A 191 17.22 12.28 2.68
N GLU A 192 17.34 13.53 2.25
CA GLU A 192 18.49 14.40 2.54
C GLU A 192 18.31 15.20 3.85
N SER A 193 17.14 15.13 4.48
CA SER A 193 16.89 15.79 5.75
C SER A 193 17.86 15.30 6.83
N LEU A 194 18.49 16.24 7.52
CA LEU A 194 19.32 15.94 8.70
C LEU A 194 18.52 15.31 9.83
N GLU A 195 17.21 15.50 9.81
CA GLU A 195 16.28 14.98 10.81
C GLU A 195 15.82 13.55 10.53
N LYS A 196 16.12 13.02 9.35
CA LYS A 196 15.84 11.64 8.91
C LYS A 196 14.42 11.16 9.22
N PRO A 197 13.39 11.79 8.68
CA PRO A 197 11.98 11.45 8.98
C PRO A 197 11.56 10.05 8.51
N LEU A 198 12.35 9.37 7.71
CA LEU A 198 12.07 8.01 7.23
C LEU A 198 12.71 6.90 8.08
N TYR A 199 13.43 7.25 9.16
CA TYR A 199 14.18 6.31 10.02
C TYR A 199 13.71 6.36 11.46
#